data_fecb7016ce0b23bed7ebba82e59faa2d
#
_entry.id   fecb7016ce0b23bed7ebba82e59faa2d
#
_cell.length_a   1.000
_cell.length_b   1.000
_cell.length_c   1.000
_cell.angle_alpha   90.00
_cell.angle_beta   90.00
_cell.angle_gamma   90.00
#
_symmetry.space_group_name_H-M   'P 1'
#
loop_
_entity.id
_entity.type
_entity.pdbx_description
1 polymer ?
#
loop_
_entity_poly.entity_id
_entity_poly.type
_entity_poly.pdbx_seq_one_letter_code
_entity_poly.pdbx_strand_id
1 'polypeptide(L)'
;RDLLPDDIGISVSYPLPGTPFYERVRHELGERANWVDSEDLAMLYQGPFVTAFYRKLHTVVHKDYRSRKAWQALQRDGLRAGSLRDLTRAAYYRASLPFELRALNRLAGVPHTPIRTPNVVLE
;
A
#
# COMPACT_ATOMS: atom_id res chain seq x y z
N ARG A 1 19.26 13.46 4.48
CA ARG A 1 19.64 12.48 5.54
C ARG A 1 18.46 12.30 6.47
N ASP A 2 18.04 11.20 6.51
CA ASP A 2 16.86 10.42 6.93
C ASP A 2 16.16 11.00 8.16
N LEU A 3 15.30 11.98 7.93
CA LEU A 3 14.25 12.32 8.87
C LEU A 3 13.24 11.15 8.84
N LEU A 4 13.32 10.27 9.84
CA LEU A 4 12.29 9.27 10.05
C LEU A 4 11.15 9.96 10.81
N PRO A 5 9.95 10.10 10.21
CA PRO A 5 8.81 10.68 10.90
C PRO A 5 8.36 9.76 12.06
N ASP A 6 7.53 10.27 12.97
CA ASP A 6 7.01 9.48 14.07
C ASP A 6 6.06 8.38 13.59
N ASP A 7 5.31 8.63 12.54
CA ASP A 7 4.45 7.66 11.88
C ASP A 7 4.32 7.95 10.38
N ILE A 8 3.87 6.96 9.61
CA ILE A 8 3.58 7.06 8.18
C ILE A 8 2.17 6.57 7.88
N GLY A 9 1.44 7.31 7.06
CA GLY A 9 0.17 6.89 6.47
C GLY A 9 0.30 6.77 4.96
N ILE A 10 -0.25 5.72 4.39
CA ILE A 10 -0.30 5.51 2.94
C ILE A 10 -1.74 5.19 2.57
N SER A 11 -2.27 5.95 1.61
CA SER A 11 -3.59 5.70 1.05
C SER A 11 -3.53 5.72 -0.48
N VAL A 12 -4.52 5.15 -1.12
CA VAL A 12 -4.73 5.31 -2.56
C VAL A 12 -5.53 6.59 -2.82
N SER A 13 -5.31 7.21 -3.97
CA SER A 13 -6.10 8.38 -4.36
C SER A 13 -7.49 7.94 -4.82
N TYR A 14 -8.51 8.54 -4.23
CA TYR A 14 -9.90 8.33 -4.61
C TYR A 14 -10.40 9.46 -5.51
N PRO A 15 -11.16 9.14 -6.58
CA PRO A 15 -11.75 10.14 -7.44
C PRO A 15 -12.91 10.86 -6.70
N LEU A 16 -12.70 12.13 -6.38
CA LEU A 16 -13.69 12.97 -5.70
C LEU A 16 -14.66 13.57 -6.70
N PRO A 17 -16.00 13.45 -6.51
CA PRO A 17 -16.98 14.14 -7.33
C PRO A 17 -16.66 15.64 -7.49
N GLY A 18 -16.79 16.14 -8.71
CA GLY A 18 -16.47 17.52 -9.04
C GLY A 18 -14.99 17.82 -9.34
N THR A 19 -14.11 16.81 -9.31
CA THR A 19 -12.72 16.97 -9.72
C THR A 19 -12.47 16.50 -11.16
N PRO A 20 -11.48 17.08 -11.87
CA PRO A 20 -11.10 16.62 -13.20
C PRO A 20 -10.69 15.12 -13.23
N PHE A 21 -10.19 14.62 -12.10
CA PHE A 21 -9.85 13.21 -11.98
C PHE A 21 -11.11 12.33 -11.95
N TYR A 22 -12.12 12.72 -11.17
CA TYR A 22 -13.41 12.04 -11.13
C TYR A 22 -14.05 11.96 -12.51
N GLU A 23 -14.09 13.08 -13.24
CA GLU A 23 -14.69 13.13 -14.57
C GLU A 23 -14.00 12.17 -15.56
N ARG A 24 -12.70 11.97 -15.42
CA ARG A 24 -11.93 11.02 -16.24
C ARG A 24 -12.29 9.57 -15.98
N VAL A 25 -12.52 9.20 -14.74
CA VAL A 25 -12.65 7.78 -14.31
C VAL A 25 -14.08 7.40 -13.91
N ARG A 26 -15.02 8.33 -13.90
CA ARG A 26 -16.41 8.08 -13.43
C ARG A 26 -17.09 6.91 -14.13
N HIS A 27 -16.78 6.68 -15.40
CA HIS A 27 -17.32 5.57 -16.18
C HIS A 27 -16.80 4.19 -15.74
N GLU A 28 -15.69 4.17 -15.01
CA GLU A 28 -15.09 2.94 -14.46
C GLU A 28 -15.61 2.62 -13.05
N LEU A 29 -16.18 3.59 -12.35
CA LEU A 29 -16.57 3.46 -10.95
C LEU A 29 -17.81 2.59 -10.75
N GLY A 30 -18.77 2.61 -11.68
CA GLY A 30 -20.02 1.85 -11.58
C GLY A 30 -20.73 2.06 -10.24
N GLU A 31 -21.18 0.98 -9.63
CA GLU A 31 -21.83 0.98 -8.31
C GLU A 31 -20.89 1.35 -7.16
N ARG A 32 -19.58 1.36 -7.39
CA ARG A 32 -18.54 1.68 -6.40
C ARG A 32 -18.30 3.18 -6.24
N ALA A 33 -19.16 4.02 -6.77
CA ALA A 33 -19.08 5.47 -6.60
C ALA A 33 -19.23 5.94 -5.14
N ASN A 34 -19.65 5.04 -4.23
CA ASN A 34 -19.78 5.30 -2.80
C ASN A 34 -18.54 4.89 -2.01
N TRP A 35 -18.06 5.79 -1.22
CA TRP A 35 -16.80 5.86 -0.47
C TRP A 35 -16.61 4.89 0.69
N VAL A 36 -17.47 3.92 0.90
CA VAL A 36 -17.52 3.12 2.14
C VAL A 36 -16.33 2.16 2.27
N ASP A 37 -15.55 1.97 1.19
CA ASP A 37 -14.54 0.88 1.11
C ASP A 37 -13.09 1.38 1.13
N SER A 38 -12.82 2.53 1.79
CA SER A 38 -11.44 3.07 1.91
C SER A 38 -10.50 2.18 2.73
N GLU A 39 -11.04 1.27 3.56
CA GLU A 39 -10.25 0.40 4.44
C GLU A 39 -9.40 -0.63 3.68
N ASP A 40 -9.77 -0.97 2.45
CA ASP A 40 -9.22 -2.14 1.76
C ASP A 40 -8.16 -1.81 0.69
N LEU A 41 -7.73 -0.54 0.56
CA LEU A 41 -6.82 -0.09 -0.50
C LEU A 41 -7.27 -0.54 -1.90
N ALA A 42 -8.60 -0.71 -2.08
CA ALA A 42 -9.16 -1.15 -3.34
C ALA A 42 -9.03 -0.05 -4.39
N MET A 43 -8.52 -0.42 -5.57
CA MET A 43 -8.52 0.49 -6.71
C MET A 43 -9.93 0.56 -7.27
N LEU A 44 -10.54 1.75 -7.20
CA LEU A 44 -11.89 2.01 -7.72
C LEU A 44 -11.91 2.23 -9.23
N TYR A 45 -10.75 2.49 -9.83
CA TYR A 45 -10.56 2.75 -11.25
C TYR A 45 -9.40 1.92 -11.79
N GLN A 46 -9.26 1.85 -13.10
CA GLN A 46 -8.20 1.11 -13.75
C GLN A 46 -6.85 1.82 -13.60
N GLY A 47 -6.07 1.37 -12.63
CA GLY A 47 -4.71 1.86 -12.40
C GLY A 47 -3.65 1.01 -13.13
N PRO A 48 -2.38 1.42 -13.10
CA PRO A 48 -1.29 0.69 -13.75
C PRO A 48 -1.02 -0.69 -13.14
N PHE A 49 -1.47 -0.94 -11.90
CA PHE A 49 -1.25 -2.20 -11.19
C PHE A 49 -2.55 -2.73 -10.59
N VAL A 50 -2.58 -4.03 -10.34
CA VAL A 50 -3.72 -4.70 -9.67
C VAL A 50 -3.82 -4.28 -8.19
N THR A 51 -5.01 -4.35 -7.60
CA THR A 51 -5.25 -4.03 -6.18
C THR A 51 -4.30 -4.77 -5.23
N ALA A 52 -4.00 -6.04 -5.53
CA ALA A 52 -3.06 -6.84 -4.74
C ALA A 52 -1.65 -6.24 -4.67
N PHE A 53 -1.21 -5.54 -5.73
CA PHE A 53 0.06 -4.83 -5.74
C PHE A 53 0.06 -3.69 -4.70
N TYR A 54 -0.98 -2.87 -4.66
CA TYR A 54 -1.07 -1.74 -3.72
C TYR A 54 -1.13 -2.21 -2.26
N ARG A 55 -1.87 -3.29 -1.96
CA ARG A 55 -1.88 -3.91 -0.64
C ARG A 55 -0.51 -4.43 -0.24
N LYS A 56 0.20 -5.06 -1.17
CA LYS A 56 1.57 -5.55 -0.94
C LYS A 56 2.55 -4.38 -0.78
N LEU A 57 2.44 -3.34 -1.60
CA LEU A 57 3.24 -2.13 -1.48
C LEU A 57 3.09 -1.47 -0.11
N HIS A 58 1.85 -1.32 0.37
CA HIS A 58 1.56 -0.83 1.72
C HIS A 58 2.30 -1.66 2.78
N THR A 59 2.21 -2.99 2.69
CA THR A 59 2.92 -3.90 3.62
C THR A 59 4.42 -3.70 3.57
N VAL A 60 5.02 -3.61 2.39
CA VAL A 60 6.47 -3.43 2.19
C VAL A 60 6.94 -2.12 2.80
N VAL A 61 6.25 -1.01 2.51
CA VAL A 61 6.64 0.32 3.00
C VAL A 61 6.54 0.39 4.53
N HIS A 62 5.46 -0.13 5.11
CA HIS A 62 5.33 -0.18 6.58
C HIS A 62 6.37 -1.08 7.25
N LYS A 63 6.74 -2.22 6.63
CA LYS A 63 7.81 -3.07 7.15
C LYS A 63 9.18 -2.40 7.07
N ASP A 64 9.50 -1.74 5.95
CA ASP A 64 10.75 -0.99 5.80
C ASP A 64 10.84 0.14 6.83
N TYR A 65 9.78 0.95 6.95
CA TYR A 65 9.69 2.00 7.94
C TYR A 65 9.91 1.48 9.38
N ARG A 66 9.22 0.42 9.77
CA ARG A 66 9.36 -0.18 11.11
C ARG A 66 10.75 -0.76 11.36
N SER A 67 11.37 -1.35 10.32
CA SER A 67 12.76 -1.83 10.38
C SER A 67 13.73 -0.69 10.65
N ARG A 68 13.60 0.42 9.92
CA ARG A 68 14.45 1.62 10.09
C ARG A 68 14.25 2.25 11.46
N LYS A 69 13.00 2.38 11.91
CA LYS A 69 12.67 2.95 13.23
C LYS A 69 13.24 2.11 14.37
N ALA A 70 13.12 0.78 14.30
CA ALA A 70 13.71 -0.12 15.29
C ALA A 70 15.25 -0.02 15.30
N TRP A 71 15.87 0.06 14.12
CA TRP A 71 17.32 0.26 14.01
C TRP A 71 17.78 1.60 14.58
N GLN A 72 17.07 2.68 14.30
CA GLN A 72 17.35 4.00 14.85
C GLN A 72 17.23 4.02 16.39
N ALA A 73 16.21 3.37 16.95
CA ALA A 73 16.05 3.23 18.39
C ALA A 73 17.23 2.48 19.04
N LEU A 74 17.70 1.39 18.40
CA LEU A 74 18.89 0.65 18.85
C LEU A 74 20.16 1.50 18.85
N GLN A 75 20.33 2.34 17.82
CA GLN A 75 21.50 3.25 17.73
C GLN A 75 21.45 4.34 18.81
N ARG A 76 20.25 4.84 19.15
CA ARG A 76 20.08 5.92 20.10
C ARG A 76 20.18 5.43 21.55
N ASP A 77 19.53 4.32 21.87
CA ASP A 77 19.30 3.88 23.26
C ASP A 77 20.28 2.76 23.69
N GLY A 78 21.07 2.22 22.76
CA GLY A 78 21.99 1.12 23.00
C GLY A 78 21.30 -0.18 23.42
N LEU A 79 22.07 -1.13 23.98
CA LEU A 79 21.57 -2.45 24.42
C LEU A 79 20.95 -2.40 25.84
N ARG A 80 19.98 -1.51 26.09
CA ARG A 80 19.21 -1.47 27.34
C ARG A 80 18.00 -2.42 27.29
N ALA A 81 17.34 -2.66 28.44
CA ALA A 81 16.30 -3.70 28.59
C ALA A 81 15.13 -3.66 27.58
N GLY A 82 14.87 -2.52 26.90
CA GLY A 82 13.91 -2.42 25.81
C GLY A 82 14.45 -2.86 24.43
N SER A 83 15.76 -2.93 24.27
CA SER A 83 16.43 -3.11 22.98
C SER A 83 16.37 -4.54 22.43
N LEU A 84 16.19 -5.56 23.27
CA LEU A 84 16.08 -6.95 22.78
C LEU A 84 14.81 -7.14 21.94
N ARG A 85 13.70 -6.57 22.39
CA ARG A 85 12.44 -6.58 21.62
C ARG A 85 12.56 -5.81 20.31
N ASP A 86 13.24 -4.67 20.32
CA ASP A 86 13.45 -3.86 19.12
C ASP A 86 14.45 -4.53 18.17
N LEU A 87 15.47 -5.20 18.72
CA LEU A 87 16.39 -6.00 17.93
C LEU A 87 15.69 -7.16 17.20
N THR A 88 14.86 -7.93 17.93
CA THR A 88 14.09 -9.03 17.31
C THR A 88 13.12 -8.53 16.24
N ARG A 89 12.46 -7.39 16.49
CA ARG A 89 11.58 -6.74 15.51
C ARG A 89 12.34 -6.26 14.27
N ALA A 90 13.48 -5.58 14.48
CA ALA A 90 14.33 -5.12 13.38
C ALA A 90 14.84 -6.29 12.54
N ALA A 91 15.33 -7.35 13.18
CA ALA A 91 15.80 -8.57 12.53
C ALA A 91 14.67 -9.25 11.73
N TYR A 92 13.47 -9.39 12.31
CA TYR A 92 12.31 -9.97 11.64
C TYR A 92 11.90 -9.18 10.40
N TYR A 93 11.76 -7.85 10.53
CA TYR A 93 11.37 -7.02 9.39
C TYR A 93 12.44 -7.04 8.30
N ARG A 94 13.71 -6.97 8.67
CA ARG A 94 14.82 -6.99 7.72
C ARG A 94 14.93 -8.34 6.99
N ALA A 95 14.74 -9.45 7.69
CA ALA A 95 14.76 -10.77 7.07
C ALA A 95 13.54 -11.04 6.17
N SER A 96 12.36 -10.53 6.53
CA SER A 96 11.14 -10.71 5.73
C SER A 96 11.05 -9.78 4.51
N LEU A 97 11.70 -8.62 4.55
CA LEU A 97 11.59 -7.58 3.51
C LEU A 97 11.98 -8.07 2.10
N PRO A 98 13.06 -8.84 1.89
CA PRO A 98 13.41 -9.35 0.56
C PRO A 98 12.33 -10.24 -0.05
N PHE A 99 11.64 -11.04 0.76
CA PHE A 99 10.55 -11.90 0.31
C PHE A 99 9.33 -11.08 -0.09
N GLU A 100 9.01 -10.05 0.69
CA GLU A 100 7.92 -9.12 0.37
C GLU A 100 8.18 -8.32 -0.91
N LEU A 101 9.42 -7.86 -1.10
CA LEU A 101 9.85 -7.17 -2.33
C LEU A 101 9.76 -8.08 -3.56
N ARG A 102 10.16 -9.35 -3.42
CA ARG A 102 10.00 -10.32 -4.51
C ARG A 102 8.53 -10.55 -4.87
N ALA A 103 7.67 -10.67 -3.85
CA ALA A 103 6.23 -10.80 -4.05
C ALA A 103 5.64 -9.54 -4.73
N LEU A 104 6.06 -8.34 -4.30
CA LEU A 104 5.68 -7.08 -4.91
C LEU A 104 6.08 -7.01 -6.39
N ASN A 105 7.32 -7.37 -6.71
CA ASN A 105 7.83 -7.37 -8.08
C ASN A 105 7.06 -8.37 -8.98
N ARG A 106 6.66 -9.52 -8.45
CA ARG A 106 5.80 -10.46 -9.19
C ARG A 106 4.44 -9.84 -9.51
N LEU A 107 3.84 -9.14 -8.54
CA LEU A 107 2.55 -8.46 -8.73
C LEU A 107 2.65 -7.27 -9.70
N ALA A 108 3.79 -6.60 -9.78
CA ALA A 108 4.05 -5.55 -10.75
C ALA A 108 4.04 -6.06 -12.21
N GLY A 109 4.39 -7.33 -12.42
CA GLY A 109 4.36 -7.98 -13.73
C GLY A 109 2.98 -8.58 -14.11
N VAL A 110 1.99 -8.55 -13.20
CA VAL A 110 0.65 -9.07 -13.49
C VAL A 110 -0.11 -8.08 -14.37
N PRO A 111 -0.53 -8.47 -15.59
CA PRO A 111 -1.30 -7.58 -16.43
C PRO A 111 -2.64 -7.26 -15.75
N HIS A 112 -3.00 -5.97 -15.78
CA HIS A 112 -4.29 -5.54 -15.29
C HIS A 112 -5.37 -6.03 -16.26
N THR A 113 -6.14 -7.03 -15.86
CA THR A 113 -7.30 -7.45 -16.63
C THR A 113 -8.39 -6.38 -16.46
N PRO A 114 -8.84 -5.71 -17.52
CA PRO A 114 -9.94 -4.75 -17.40
C PRO A 114 -11.17 -5.46 -16.82
N ILE A 115 -11.78 -4.84 -15.83
CA ILE A 115 -13.07 -5.30 -15.30
C ILE A 115 -14.03 -5.23 -16.48
N ARG A 116 -14.43 -6.39 -17.01
CA ARG A 116 -15.44 -6.49 -18.05
C ARG A 116 -16.72 -5.93 -17.43
N THR A 117 -17.08 -4.71 -17.79
CA THR A 117 -18.41 -4.19 -17.50
C THR A 117 -19.40 -5.17 -18.14
N PRO A 118 -20.36 -5.75 -17.39
CA PRO A 118 -21.42 -6.49 -18.04
C PRO A 118 -22.11 -5.53 -19.01
N ASN A 119 -22.25 -5.95 -20.28
CA ASN A 119 -23.03 -5.21 -21.24
C ASN A 119 -24.42 -5.01 -20.67
N VAL A 120 -24.71 -3.80 -20.24
CA VAL A 120 -26.07 -3.37 -19.96
C VAL A 120 -26.72 -3.24 -21.34
N VAL A 121 -27.41 -4.27 -21.76
CA VAL A 121 -28.34 -4.18 -22.89
C VAL A 121 -29.46 -3.29 -22.40
N LEU A 122 -29.49 -2.05 -22.84
CA LEU A 122 -30.65 -1.17 -22.70
C LEU A 122 -31.72 -1.70 -23.67
N GLU A 123 -32.73 -2.38 -23.16
CA GLU A 123 -34.02 -2.54 -23.84
C GLU A 123 -34.86 -1.29 -23.62
#